data_74d0f61391f471aff9564ee74c36143a
#
_entry.id   74d0f61391f471aff9564ee74c36143a
#
_cell.length_a   1.000
_cell.length_b   1.000
_cell.length_c   1.000
_cell.angle_alpha   90.00
_cell.angle_beta   90.00
_cell.angle_gamma   90.00
#
_symmetry.space_group_name_H-M   'P 1'
#
loop_
_entity.id
_entity.type
_entity.pdbx_description
1 polymer ?
#
loop_
_entity_poly.entity_id
_entity_poly.type
_entity_poly.pdbx_seq_one_letter_code
_entity_poly.pdbx_strand_id
1 'polypeptide(L)'
;YDGMIITGAPVELMDFEEVDYWDELCEIMEWSKSHVHSTFHICWGAQAGLYYHYGISKHILKEKLSGVFEHHLDYKNGMLFRGFDDTFYVPHSRNTTVLREDIEAVPALKIIASSDEAGVFCVKSESDRQIFVMGHSEYDWDTLLKEYERDKEEGLHPAVPCNYFPDDDDTREPVVRWRSWRCRMPSAMSNSSGCTSCGGTGSALAA
;
A
#
# COMPACT_ATOMS: atom_id res chain seq x y z
N TYR A 1 21.89 -3.32 4.79
CA TYR A 1 20.92 -3.67 3.74
C TYR A 1 20.46 -2.42 3.02
N ASP A 2 20.15 -2.55 1.72
CA ASP A 2 19.71 -1.40 0.90
C ASP A 2 18.23 -1.07 1.15
N GLY A 3 17.40 -2.09 1.39
CA GLY A 3 15.99 -1.91 1.66
C GLY A 3 15.37 -3.07 2.44
N MET A 4 14.25 -2.79 3.11
CA MET A 4 13.41 -3.77 3.80
C MET A 4 11.94 -3.47 3.49
N ILE A 5 11.15 -4.51 3.31
CA ILE A 5 9.69 -4.39 3.16
C ILE A 5 9.03 -5.03 4.38
N ILE A 6 8.11 -4.30 5.01
CA ILE A 6 7.22 -4.79 6.07
C ILE A 6 5.81 -4.75 5.48
N THR A 7 5.27 -5.93 5.21
CA THR A 7 3.98 -6.08 4.52
C THR A 7 2.80 -6.14 5.48
N GLY A 8 1.58 -6.17 4.91
CA GLY A 8 0.34 -6.32 5.63
C GLY A 8 0.16 -7.67 6.30
N ALA A 9 -0.73 -7.73 7.28
CA ALA A 9 -1.14 -8.94 7.98
C ALA A 9 -2.64 -8.88 8.31
N PRO A 10 -3.34 -10.04 8.38
CA PRO A 10 -4.79 -10.10 8.62
C PRO A 10 -5.13 -9.94 10.13
N VAL A 11 -4.51 -8.99 10.81
CA VAL A 11 -4.67 -8.70 12.24
C VAL A 11 -5.10 -7.25 12.48
N GLU A 12 -5.70 -6.63 11.50
CA GLU A 12 -6.04 -5.19 11.50
C GLU A 12 -6.93 -4.76 12.67
N LEU A 13 -7.85 -5.63 13.09
CA LEU A 13 -8.83 -5.32 14.14
C LEU A 13 -8.30 -5.55 15.56
N MET A 14 -7.14 -6.22 15.71
CA MET A 14 -6.48 -6.38 17.01
C MET A 14 -5.69 -5.13 17.36
N ASP A 15 -5.57 -4.79 18.64
CA ASP A 15 -4.62 -3.79 19.06
C ASP A 15 -3.19 -4.26 18.74
N PHE A 16 -2.25 -3.34 18.49
CA PHE A 16 -0.92 -3.74 18.04
C PHE A 16 -0.21 -4.62 19.08
N GLU A 17 -0.37 -4.28 20.33
CA GLU A 17 0.22 -4.99 21.48
C GLU A 17 -0.39 -6.38 21.73
N GLU A 18 -1.55 -6.68 21.15
CA GLU A 18 -2.20 -8.00 21.20
C GLU A 18 -1.72 -8.95 20.10
N VAL A 19 -0.94 -8.45 19.14
CA VAL A 19 -0.40 -9.28 18.05
C VAL A 19 0.79 -10.10 18.58
N ASP A 20 0.72 -11.42 18.46
CA ASP A 20 1.70 -12.37 19.07
C ASP A 20 3.16 -12.06 18.75
N TYR A 21 3.46 -11.47 17.59
CA TYR A 21 4.81 -11.12 17.14
C TYR A 21 5.10 -9.61 17.24
N TRP A 22 4.31 -8.85 17.98
CA TRP A 22 4.47 -7.39 18.06
C TRP A 22 5.83 -6.97 18.62
N ASP A 23 6.26 -7.58 19.70
CA ASP A 23 7.55 -7.26 20.33
C ASP A 23 8.71 -7.53 19.38
N GLU A 24 8.71 -8.68 18.68
CA GLU A 24 9.71 -9.01 17.67
C GLU A 24 9.69 -8.03 16.51
N LEU A 25 8.50 -7.64 16.04
CA LEU A 25 8.35 -6.64 14.96
C LEU A 25 8.92 -5.29 15.39
N CYS A 26 8.69 -4.87 16.64
CA CYS A 26 9.26 -3.65 17.20
C CYS A 26 10.80 -3.70 17.22
N GLU A 27 11.39 -4.84 17.62
CA GLU A 27 12.85 -5.05 17.59
C GLU A 27 13.39 -4.95 16.17
N ILE A 28 12.71 -5.56 15.18
CA ILE A 28 13.07 -5.48 13.75
C ILE A 28 12.99 -4.04 13.25
N MET A 29 11.91 -3.31 13.58
CA MET A 29 11.75 -1.91 13.20
C MET A 29 12.83 -1.02 13.83
N GLU A 30 13.18 -1.24 15.10
CA GLU A 30 14.26 -0.50 15.74
C GLU A 30 15.61 -0.79 15.08
N TRP A 31 15.93 -2.07 14.87
CA TRP A 31 17.15 -2.51 14.22
C TRP A 31 17.27 -1.90 12.80
N SER A 32 16.16 -1.81 12.07
CA SER A 32 16.14 -1.28 10.70
C SER A 32 16.64 0.16 10.61
N LYS A 33 16.46 0.97 11.65
CA LYS A 33 16.88 2.40 11.67
C LYS A 33 18.38 2.57 11.40
N SER A 34 19.19 1.60 11.83
CA SER A 34 20.67 1.67 11.71
C SER A 34 21.26 0.70 10.68
N HIS A 35 20.54 -0.37 10.32
CA HIS A 35 21.06 -1.44 9.47
C HIS A 35 20.46 -1.49 8.06
N VAL A 36 19.39 -0.72 7.82
CA VAL A 36 18.69 -0.68 6.53
C VAL A 36 18.69 0.75 5.99
N HIS A 37 19.03 0.92 4.72
CA HIS A 37 19.07 2.26 4.10
C HIS A 37 17.65 2.84 4.02
N SER A 38 16.67 2.06 3.56
CA SER A 38 15.26 2.49 3.50
C SER A 38 14.30 1.35 3.83
N THR A 39 13.20 1.67 4.51
CA THR A 39 12.12 0.72 4.81
C THR A 39 10.85 1.12 4.08
N PHE A 40 10.16 0.12 3.55
CA PHE A 40 8.89 0.27 2.85
C PHE A 40 7.81 -0.53 3.58
N HIS A 41 6.83 0.15 4.12
CA HIS A 41 5.77 -0.43 4.93
C HIS A 41 4.47 -0.44 4.12
N ILE A 42 3.72 -1.56 4.14
CA ILE A 42 2.51 -1.75 3.32
C ILE A 42 1.32 -2.10 4.21
N CYS A 43 0.18 -1.44 3.96
CA CYS A 43 -1.12 -1.69 4.57
C CYS A 43 -1.04 -1.72 6.11
N TRP A 44 -1.37 -2.83 6.76
CA TRP A 44 -1.23 -2.97 8.21
C TRP A 44 0.21 -2.70 8.67
N GLY A 45 1.21 -3.17 7.93
CA GLY A 45 2.63 -2.89 8.23
C GLY A 45 2.95 -1.39 8.18
N ALA A 46 2.26 -0.61 7.33
CA ALA A 46 2.40 0.85 7.31
C ALA A 46 1.79 1.49 8.57
N GLN A 47 0.62 1.02 8.99
CA GLN A 47 -0.02 1.49 10.22
C GLN A 47 0.82 1.11 11.46
N ALA A 48 1.35 -0.12 11.51
CA ALA A 48 2.25 -0.59 12.56
C ALA A 48 3.53 0.25 12.65
N GLY A 49 4.13 0.57 11.51
CA GLY A 49 5.31 1.43 11.45
C GLY A 49 5.03 2.87 11.87
N LEU A 50 3.90 3.45 11.46
CA LEU A 50 3.47 4.79 11.90
C LEU A 50 3.19 4.82 13.39
N TYR A 51 2.58 3.78 13.94
CA TYR A 51 2.34 3.65 15.37
C TYR A 51 3.65 3.54 16.15
N TYR A 52 4.51 2.59 15.79
CA TYR A 52 5.76 2.35 16.49
C TYR A 52 6.73 3.54 16.46
N HIS A 53 6.94 4.13 15.28
CA HIS A 53 7.94 5.18 15.11
C HIS A 53 7.44 6.56 15.49
N TYR A 54 6.13 6.84 15.40
CA TYR A 54 5.57 8.18 15.50
C TYR A 54 4.36 8.29 16.42
N GLY A 55 3.89 7.18 17.00
CA GLY A 55 2.75 7.18 17.92
C GLY A 55 1.39 7.45 17.25
N ILE A 56 1.30 7.26 15.92
CA ILE A 56 0.06 7.48 15.17
C ILE A 56 -0.82 6.23 15.25
N SER A 57 -1.98 6.36 15.89
CA SER A 57 -2.94 5.27 16.05
C SER A 57 -3.69 4.95 14.77
N LYS A 58 -4.13 3.71 14.63
CA LYS A 58 -5.10 3.31 13.60
C LYS A 58 -6.52 3.54 14.09
N HIS A 59 -7.44 3.76 13.16
CA HIS A 59 -8.86 3.96 13.40
C HIS A 59 -9.65 2.92 12.63
N ILE A 60 -10.64 2.28 13.27
CA ILE A 60 -11.52 1.29 12.65
C ILE A 60 -12.49 2.01 11.72
N LEU A 61 -12.59 1.55 10.48
CA LEU A 61 -13.56 2.03 9.51
C LEU A 61 -14.95 1.48 9.84
N LYS A 62 -16.00 2.22 9.47
CA LYS A 62 -17.39 1.76 9.63
C LYS A 62 -17.71 0.54 8.76
N GLU A 63 -17.09 0.49 7.59
CA GLU A 63 -17.21 -0.57 6.59
C GLU A 63 -15.83 -0.85 6.01
N LYS A 64 -15.60 -2.10 5.59
CA LYS A 64 -14.37 -2.50 4.91
C LYS A 64 -14.17 -1.65 3.65
N LEU A 65 -13.04 -0.98 3.54
CA LEU A 65 -12.64 -0.28 2.32
C LEU A 65 -12.06 -1.32 1.35
N SER A 66 -12.84 -1.74 0.37
CA SER A 66 -12.42 -2.70 -0.66
C SER A 66 -12.74 -2.14 -2.04
N GLY A 67 -11.76 -2.11 -2.94
CA GLY A 67 -11.93 -1.59 -4.29
C GLY A 67 -10.70 -0.96 -4.88
N VAL A 68 -10.88 -0.24 -5.99
CA VAL A 68 -9.83 0.46 -6.73
C VAL A 68 -10.16 1.95 -6.78
N PHE A 69 -9.39 2.74 -6.06
CA PHE A 69 -9.67 4.16 -5.84
C PHE A 69 -8.70 5.04 -6.61
N GLU A 70 -9.20 6.20 -7.06
CA GLU A 70 -8.37 7.24 -7.63
C GLU A 70 -7.59 7.98 -6.55
N HIS A 71 -6.32 8.22 -6.81
CA HIS A 71 -5.40 8.95 -5.95
C HIS A 71 -4.77 10.11 -6.70
N HIS A 72 -4.37 11.13 -5.96
CA HIS A 72 -3.64 12.28 -6.48
C HIS A 72 -2.37 12.53 -5.65
N LEU A 73 -1.41 13.23 -6.26
CA LEU A 73 -0.18 13.61 -5.60
C LEU A 73 -0.39 14.88 -4.77
N ASP A 74 -0.27 14.77 -3.44
CA ASP A 74 -0.21 15.93 -2.54
C ASP A 74 1.15 16.67 -2.69
N TYR A 75 2.21 15.93 -3.09
CA TYR A 75 3.54 16.49 -3.29
C TYR A 75 4.18 16.00 -4.60
N LYS A 76 4.21 16.90 -5.62
CA LYS A 76 4.64 16.56 -6.99
C LYS A 76 6.15 16.45 -7.19
N ASN A 77 6.97 17.01 -6.30
CA ASN A 77 8.42 17.11 -6.48
C ASN A 77 9.21 15.96 -5.83
N GLY A 78 8.54 14.89 -5.38
CA GLY A 78 9.17 13.75 -4.75
C GLY A 78 9.78 12.76 -5.75
N MET A 79 10.93 12.17 -5.42
CA MET A 79 11.56 11.15 -6.28
C MET A 79 10.73 9.87 -6.37
N LEU A 80 9.98 9.52 -5.31
CA LEU A 80 9.21 8.27 -5.21
C LEU A 80 8.15 8.14 -6.31
N PHE A 81 7.48 9.25 -6.66
CA PHE A 81 6.44 9.30 -7.70
C PHE A 81 6.91 9.93 -9.00
N ARG A 82 8.22 9.96 -9.23
CA ARG A 82 8.76 10.53 -10.45
C ARG A 82 8.29 9.74 -11.69
N GLY A 83 7.59 10.42 -12.59
CA GLY A 83 7.02 9.84 -13.79
C GLY A 83 5.63 9.20 -13.61
N PHE A 84 5.01 9.42 -12.45
CA PHE A 84 3.58 9.18 -12.29
C PHE A 84 2.78 10.32 -12.91
N ASP A 85 1.56 10.02 -13.34
CA ASP A 85 0.57 11.02 -13.71
C ASP A 85 0.07 11.75 -12.44
N ASP A 86 -0.59 12.88 -12.59
CA ASP A 86 -1.15 13.63 -11.47
C ASP A 86 -2.22 12.82 -10.71
N THR A 87 -2.90 11.91 -11.41
CA THR A 87 -3.86 10.96 -10.85
C THR A 87 -3.51 9.51 -11.25
N PHE A 88 -3.77 8.58 -10.36
CA PHE A 88 -3.52 7.15 -10.57
C PHE A 88 -4.45 6.30 -9.70
N TYR A 89 -4.62 5.03 -10.06
CA TYR A 89 -5.51 4.12 -9.35
C TYR A 89 -4.74 3.13 -8.49
N VAL A 90 -5.26 2.84 -7.27
CA VAL A 90 -4.66 1.88 -6.34
C VAL A 90 -5.73 0.99 -5.74
N PRO A 91 -5.50 -0.34 -5.69
CA PRO A 91 -6.34 -1.25 -4.92
C PRO A 91 -6.19 -1.03 -3.42
N HIS A 92 -7.30 -1.12 -2.70
CA HIS A 92 -7.34 -1.16 -1.24
C HIS A 92 -8.20 -2.34 -0.77
N SER A 93 -7.81 -2.94 0.35
CA SER A 93 -8.60 -3.92 1.09
C SER A 93 -8.19 -3.84 2.56
N ARG A 94 -8.95 -3.08 3.36
CA ARG A 94 -8.61 -2.84 4.77
C ARG A 94 -9.83 -2.44 5.60
N ASN A 95 -9.77 -2.77 6.89
CA ASN A 95 -10.79 -2.42 7.89
C ASN A 95 -10.38 -1.24 8.77
N THR A 96 -9.16 -0.75 8.62
CA THR A 96 -8.60 0.34 9.44
C THR A 96 -7.95 1.41 8.56
N THR A 97 -7.76 2.60 9.12
CA THR A 97 -7.10 3.73 8.46
C THR A 97 -6.26 4.52 9.46
N VAL A 98 -5.44 5.42 8.94
CA VAL A 98 -4.81 6.52 9.69
C VAL A 98 -5.44 7.85 9.25
N LEU A 99 -5.58 8.79 10.16
CA LEU A 99 -6.16 10.07 9.84
C LEU A 99 -5.11 11.05 9.31
N ARG A 100 -5.50 11.90 8.37
CA ARG A 100 -4.63 12.94 7.80
C ARG A 100 -4.11 13.88 8.87
N GLU A 101 -5.00 14.32 9.75
CA GLU A 101 -4.69 15.23 10.85
C GLU A 101 -3.65 14.68 11.84
N ASP A 102 -3.67 13.37 12.11
CA ASP A 102 -2.69 12.73 12.99
C ASP A 102 -1.29 12.72 12.35
N ILE A 103 -1.22 12.52 11.04
CA ILE A 103 0.05 12.54 10.29
C ILE A 103 0.57 13.99 10.20
N GLU A 104 -0.28 14.96 9.87
CA GLU A 104 0.09 16.36 9.74
C GLU A 104 0.53 16.98 11.07
N ALA A 105 0.09 16.44 12.20
CA ALA A 105 0.56 16.82 13.53
C ALA A 105 2.03 16.44 13.80
N VAL A 106 2.62 15.54 13.00
CA VAL A 106 4.01 15.09 13.14
C VAL A 106 4.91 15.75 12.10
N PRO A 107 5.72 16.77 12.46
CA PRO A 107 6.54 17.51 11.49
C PRO A 107 7.56 16.66 10.73
N ALA A 108 7.97 15.50 11.29
CA ALA A 108 8.89 14.57 10.67
C ALA A 108 8.27 13.72 9.54
N LEU A 109 6.97 13.84 9.31
CA LEU A 109 6.23 13.10 8.28
C LEU A 109 5.70 14.03 7.20
N LYS A 110 5.56 13.50 6.00
CA LYS A 110 4.97 14.18 4.86
C LYS A 110 4.04 13.27 4.09
N ILE A 111 2.79 13.69 3.89
CA ILE A 111 1.86 13.03 2.98
C ILE A 111 2.28 13.33 1.54
N ILE A 112 2.43 12.30 0.73
CA ILE A 112 2.89 12.39 -0.66
C ILE A 112 1.75 12.19 -1.63
N ALA A 113 0.82 11.29 -1.30
CA ALA A 113 -0.35 11.00 -2.12
C ALA A 113 -1.53 10.60 -1.25
N SER A 114 -2.72 10.95 -1.71
CA SER A 114 -3.99 10.64 -1.04
C SER A 114 -5.13 10.47 -2.04
N SER A 115 -6.29 10.04 -1.53
CA SER A 115 -7.54 9.89 -2.25
C SER A 115 -8.64 10.58 -1.47
N ASP A 116 -9.61 11.17 -2.15
CA ASP A 116 -10.80 11.76 -1.52
C ASP A 116 -11.68 10.67 -0.89
N GLU A 117 -11.70 9.47 -1.50
CA GLU A 117 -12.51 8.33 -1.05
C GLU A 117 -11.74 7.42 -0.09
N ALA A 118 -10.47 7.09 -0.41
CA ALA A 118 -9.67 6.13 0.36
C ALA A 118 -8.77 6.78 1.42
N GLY A 119 -8.73 8.11 1.51
CA GLY A 119 -7.93 8.84 2.47
C GLY A 119 -6.42 8.84 2.14
N VAL A 120 -5.57 8.87 3.17
CA VAL A 120 -4.11 8.91 2.99
C VAL A 120 -3.62 7.63 2.34
N PHE A 121 -2.80 7.77 1.28
CA PHE A 121 -2.21 6.63 0.57
C PHE A 121 -0.73 6.46 0.90
N CYS A 122 0.07 7.50 0.71
CA CYS A 122 1.51 7.41 0.88
C CYS A 122 2.04 8.51 1.78
N VAL A 123 2.78 8.10 2.80
CA VAL A 123 3.48 8.96 3.75
C VAL A 123 4.96 8.62 3.72
N LYS A 124 5.82 9.61 3.85
CA LYS A 124 7.27 9.41 4.00
C LYS A 124 7.80 10.15 5.21
N SER A 125 8.91 9.67 5.77
CA SER A 125 9.70 10.43 6.73
C SER A 125 10.44 11.59 6.02
N GLU A 126 10.80 12.64 6.77
CA GLU A 126 11.59 13.76 6.26
C GLU A 126 12.95 13.29 5.70
N SER A 127 13.53 12.26 6.27
CA SER A 127 14.79 11.66 5.82
C SER A 127 14.69 10.83 4.52
N ASP A 128 13.49 10.62 3.97
CA ASP A 128 13.20 9.72 2.84
C ASP A 128 13.54 8.24 3.10
N ARG A 129 13.86 7.86 4.35
CA ARG A 129 14.27 6.49 4.69
C ARG A 129 13.13 5.57 5.07
N GLN A 130 11.98 6.12 5.47
CA GLN A 130 10.79 5.35 5.83
C GLN A 130 9.63 5.78 4.94
N ILE A 131 9.00 4.81 4.30
CA ILE A 131 7.87 5.00 3.39
C ILE A 131 6.72 4.11 3.86
N PHE A 132 5.53 4.69 4.00
CA PHE A 132 4.33 4.04 4.50
C PHE A 132 3.23 4.14 3.44
N VAL A 133 2.75 3.01 2.95
CA VAL A 133 1.75 2.93 1.87
C VAL A 133 0.53 2.15 2.34
N MET A 134 -0.65 2.76 2.30
CA MET A 134 -1.88 2.19 2.85
C MET A 134 -2.61 1.26 1.88
N GLY A 135 -2.31 1.33 0.59
CA GLY A 135 -2.92 0.52 -0.45
C GLY A 135 -1.99 -0.56 -0.98
N HIS A 136 -2.46 -1.31 -1.95
CA HIS A 136 -1.84 -2.53 -2.47
C HIS A 136 -1.53 -2.42 -3.96
N SER A 137 -0.53 -1.61 -4.33
CA SER A 137 -0.08 -1.50 -5.73
C SER A 137 0.48 -2.82 -6.28
N GLU A 138 0.87 -3.74 -5.39
CA GLU A 138 1.41 -5.06 -5.72
C GLU A 138 0.34 -6.10 -6.07
N TYR A 139 -0.94 -5.85 -5.84
CA TYR A 139 -2.03 -6.80 -6.10
C TYR A 139 -2.06 -7.25 -7.55
N ASP A 140 -2.24 -8.54 -7.75
CA ASP A 140 -2.58 -9.12 -9.03
C ASP A 140 -4.00 -8.74 -9.43
N TRP A 141 -4.32 -8.94 -10.71
CA TRP A 141 -5.62 -8.54 -11.28
C TRP A 141 -6.83 -9.19 -10.59
N ASP A 142 -6.65 -10.37 -10.03
CA ASP A 142 -7.69 -11.19 -9.40
C ASP A 142 -7.61 -11.23 -7.86
N THR A 143 -6.68 -10.49 -7.22
CA THR A 143 -6.51 -10.55 -5.77
C THR A 143 -7.76 -10.05 -5.04
N LEU A 144 -8.32 -8.90 -5.43
CA LEU A 144 -9.57 -8.39 -4.85
C LEU A 144 -10.75 -9.33 -5.11
N LEU A 145 -10.81 -9.99 -6.28
CA LEU A 145 -11.83 -10.99 -6.60
C LEU A 145 -11.75 -12.16 -5.63
N LYS A 146 -10.55 -12.72 -5.45
CA LYS A 146 -10.33 -13.86 -4.53
C LYS A 146 -10.67 -13.53 -3.08
N GLU A 147 -10.34 -12.32 -2.63
CA GLU A 147 -10.73 -11.86 -1.30
C GLU A 147 -12.24 -11.73 -1.17
N TYR A 148 -12.89 -11.14 -2.17
CA TYR A 148 -14.34 -10.98 -2.21
C TYR A 148 -15.08 -12.32 -2.21
N GLU A 149 -14.65 -13.27 -3.05
CA GLU A 149 -15.23 -14.60 -3.13
C GLU A 149 -15.03 -15.38 -1.81
N ARG A 150 -13.82 -15.35 -1.24
CA ARG A 150 -13.55 -15.95 0.07
C ARG A 150 -14.48 -15.39 1.16
N ASP A 151 -14.61 -14.07 1.25
CA ASP A 151 -15.44 -13.43 2.26
C ASP A 151 -16.94 -13.78 2.07
N LYS A 152 -17.39 -13.98 0.81
CA LYS A 152 -18.73 -14.51 0.50
C LYS A 152 -18.90 -15.97 0.94
N GLU A 153 -17.92 -16.84 0.68
CA GLU A 153 -17.94 -18.24 1.09
C GLU A 153 -17.92 -18.41 2.61
N GLU A 154 -17.25 -17.51 3.33
CA GLU A 154 -17.25 -17.43 4.79
C GLU A 154 -18.55 -16.83 5.38
N GLY A 155 -19.48 -16.39 4.52
CA GLY A 155 -20.78 -15.84 4.95
C GLY A 155 -20.71 -14.43 5.54
N LEU A 156 -19.66 -13.68 5.25
CA LEU A 156 -19.44 -12.32 5.76
C LEU A 156 -20.25 -11.24 5.03
N HIS A 157 -20.94 -11.59 3.93
CA HIS A 157 -21.73 -10.67 3.11
C HIS A 157 -20.96 -9.38 2.73
N PRO A 158 -19.76 -9.47 2.13
CA PRO A 158 -18.97 -8.30 1.77
C PRO A 158 -19.70 -7.44 0.74
N ALA A 159 -19.49 -6.13 0.80
CA ALA A 159 -19.87 -5.23 -0.28
C ALA A 159 -19.05 -5.54 -1.54
N VAL A 160 -19.63 -5.29 -2.72
CA VAL A 160 -18.91 -5.40 -3.99
C VAL A 160 -17.72 -4.43 -3.96
N PRO A 161 -16.50 -4.86 -4.33
CA PRO A 161 -15.34 -3.97 -4.35
C PRO A 161 -15.55 -2.79 -5.29
N CYS A 162 -15.48 -1.56 -4.76
CA CYS A 162 -15.76 -0.32 -5.48
C CYS A 162 -14.84 -0.15 -6.69
N ASN A 163 -15.39 0.27 -7.83
CA ASN A 163 -14.65 0.58 -9.07
C ASN A 163 -13.78 -0.57 -9.59
N TYR A 164 -13.97 -1.78 -9.11
CA TYR A 164 -13.22 -2.96 -9.54
C TYR A 164 -13.92 -3.68 -10.70
N PHE A 165 -15.24 -3.84 -10.61
CA PHE A 165 -16.06 -4.32 -11.72
C PHE A 165 -16.64 -3.12 -12.50
N PRO A 166 -16.95 -3.30 -13.82
CA PRO A 166 -17.68 -2.28 -14.56
C PRO A 166 -19.06 -2.02 -13.91
N ASP A 167 -19.34 -0.75 -13.61
CA ASP A 167 -20.60 -0.33 -12.96
C ASP A 167 -20.87 -1.02 -11.61
N ASP A 168 -19.80 -1.50 -10.92
CA ASP A 168 -19.83 -2.31 -9.69
C ASP A 168 -20.71 -3.58 -9.79
N ASP A 169 -20.85 -4.13 -11.01
CA ASP A 169 -21.59 -5.35 -11.31
C ASP A 169 -20.63 -6.57 -11.25
N ASP A 170 -20.72 -7.35 -10.15
CA ASP A 170 -19.87 -8.51 -9.88
C ASP A 170 -20.14 -9.73 -10.79
N THR A 171 -21.10 -9.63 -11.71
CA THR A 171 -21.31 -10.62 -12.77
C THR A 171 -20.42 -10.39 -14.01
N ARG A 172 -19.70 -9.28 -14.04
CA ARG A 172 -18.82 -8.85 -15.14
C ARG A 172 -17.35 -9.05 -14.78
N GLU A 173 -16.51 -9.15 -15.83
CA GLU A 173 -15.06 -9.27 -15.64
C GLU A 173 -14.45 -8.00 -15.02
N PRO A 174 -13.49 -8.12 -14.09
CA PRO A 174 -12.83 -6.98 -13.47
C PRO A 174 -12.06 -6.10 -14.46
N VAL A 175 -12.03 -4.79 -14.17
CA VAL A 175 -11.23 -3.82 -14.95
C VAL A 175 -9.95 -3.45 -14.19
N VAL A 176 -8.82 -3.81 -14.75
CA VAL A 176 -7.50 -3.54 -14.14
C VAL A 176 -6.97 -2.18 -14.57
N ARG A 177 -6.81 -1.25 -13.62
CA ARG A 177 -6.38 0.15 -13.87
C ARG A 177 -5.08 0.53 -13.19
N TRP A 178 -4.39 -0.39 -12.48
CA TRP A 178 -3.20 -0.10 -11.66
C TRP A 178 -1.91 -0.78 -12.12
N ARG A 179 -1.93 -1.63 -13.17
CA ARG A 179 -0.74 -2.38 -13.63
C ARG A 179 0.42 -1.50 -14.11
N SER A 180 0.12 -0.39 -14.75
CA SER A 180 1.15 0.52 -15.27
C SER A 180 2.01 1.13 -14.16
N TRP A 181 1.47 1.24 -12.96
CA TRP A 181 2.15 1.77 -11.78
C TRP A 181 3.02 0.72 -11.08
N ARG A 182 2.60 -0.54 -11.12
CA ARG A 182 3.35 -1.67 -10.58
C ARG A 182 4.76 -1.78 -11.17
N CYS A 183 4.93 -1.51 -12.44
CA CYS A 183 6.24 -1.53 -13.12
C CYS A 183 7.12 -0.33 -12.76
N ARG A 184 6.58 0.71 -12.13
CA ARG A 184 7.30 1.93 -11.75
C ARG A 184 7.64 2.01 -10.27
N MET A 185 7.04 1.16 -9.44
CA MET A 185 7.42 1.01 -8.04
C MET A 185 8.84 0.41 -7.94
N PRO A 186 9.60 0.67 -6.85
CA PRO A 186 10.92 0.09 -6.66
C PRO A 186 10.93 -1.40 -6.94
N SER A 187 11.95 -1.89 -7.65
CA SER A 187 12.06 -3.28 -8.15
C SER A 187 11.89 -4.37 -7.09
N ALA A 188 11.99 -4.03 -5.81
CA ALA A 188 11.70 -4.93 -4.70
C ALA A 188 10.23 -5.38 -4.63
N MET A 189 9.28 -4.60 -5.19
CA MET A 189 7.84 -4.93 -5.21
C MET A 189 7.41 -5.65 -6.50
N SER A 190 8.22 -5.60 -7.56
CA SER A 190 7.84 -6.16 -8.88
C SER A 190 8.09 -7.66 -9.03
N ASN A 191 8.75 -8.32 -8.06
CA ASN A 191 9.21 -9.71 -8.19
C ASN A 191 8.25 -10.79 -7.69
N SER A 192 7.03 -10.49 -7.29
CA SER A 192 6.10 -11.51 -6.80
C SER A 192 5.32 -12.26 -7.88
N SER A 193 5.37 -11.83 -9.15
CA SER A 193 4.85 -12.62 -10.29
C SER A 193 5.45 -12.05 -11.58
N GLY A 194 6.08 -12.92 -12.37
CA GLY A 194 6.85 -12.56 -13.55
C GLY A 194 6.11 -11.70 -14.57
N CYS A 195 6.42 -10.42 -14.61
CA CYS A 195 6.05 -9.56 -15.72
C CYS A 195 7.05 -9.79 -16.86
N THR A 196 6.73 -10.69 -17.79
CA THR A 196 7.54 -11.02 -18.98
C THR A 196 7.27 -10.13 -20.19
N SER A 197 6.77 -8.90 -20.02
CA SER A 197 6.36 -8.05 -21.16
C SER A 197 6.85 -6.60 -21.08
N CYS A 198 8.12 -6.39 -20.73
CA CYS A 198 8.84 -5.17 -21.11
C CYS A 198 10.07 -5.59 -21.91
N GLY A 199 9.82 -6.02 -23.17
CA GLY A 199 10.86 -6.30 -24.15
C GLY A 199 11.53 -5.02 -24.62
N GLY A 200 12.58 -4.60 -23.93
CA GLY A 200 13.54 -3.65 -24.45
C GLY A 200 14.50 -4.37 -25.38
N THR A 201 14.38 -4.17 -26.69
CA THR A 201 15.38 -4.58 -27.68
C THR A 201 16.65 -3.77 -27.47
N GLY A 202 17.56 -4.29 -26.67
CA GLY A 202 18.94 -3.82 -26.61
C GLY A 202 19.71 -4.47 -27.75
N SER A 203 19.99 -3.73 -28.84
CA SER A 203 20.93 -4.14 -29.86
C SER A 203 22.34 -4.21 -29.27
N ALA A 204 22.92 -5.41 -29.24
CA ALA A 204 24.32 -5.60 -29.00
C ALA A 204 25.10 -5.07 -30.23
N LEU A 205 25.93 -4.06 -30.04
CA LEU A 205 27.01 -3.72 -30.96
C LEU A 205 28.27 -4.37 -30.40
N ALA A 206 28.75 -5.41 -31.13
CA ALA A 206 30.07 -5.95 -30.98
C ALA A 206 31.10 -5.07 -31.75
N ALA A 207 32.13 -4.71 -31.09
CA ALA A 207 33.51 -4.52 -31.63
C ALA A 207 34.48 -4.50 -30.46
#